data_b56742030e8aa9be3bb1198d11dc8c6a
#
_entry.id   b56742030e8aa9be3bb1198d11dc8c6a
#
_cell.length_a   1.000
_cell.length_b   1.000
_cell.length_c   1.000
_cell.angle_alpha   90.00
_cell.angle_beta   90.00
_cell.angle_gamma   90.00
#
_symmetry.space_group_name_H-M   'P 1'
#
loop_
_entity.id
_entity.type
_entity.pdbx_description
1 polymer ?
#
loop_
_entity_poly.entity_id
_entity_poly.type
_entity_poly.pdbx_seq_one_letter_code
_entity_poly.pdbx_strand_id
1 'polypeptide(L)'
;ENDDDGYYKKYRTANTEFDAMYILKANAPINTECHANAQTQLQAGKVKFLIDERGAKEKLLATKMGQNMKPEERAEYLKPFTLTSILKEEMMNLREENEGVNIILKQANRGIRKDKFSAFEYGLYYIKQEEDKKKKKKKFNAADWAFFN
;
A
#
# COMPACT_ATOMS: atom_id res chain seq x y z
N GLU A 1 -14.84 -10.69 -5.02
CA GLU A 1 -14.64 -11.80 -5.99
C GLU A 1 -13.68 -12.89 -5.49
N ASN A 2 -12.95 -12.68 -4.39
CA ASN A 2 -12.05 -13.69 -3.80
C ASN A 2 -12.58 -14.26 -2.45
N ASP A 3 -13.84 -14.07 -2.15
CA ASP A 3 -14.54 -14.63 -0.97
C ASP A 3 -15.29 -15.90 -1.40
N ASP A 4 -14.53 -16.93 -1.78
CA ASP A 4 -15.05 -18.19 -2.31
C ASP A 4 -16.02 -18.87 -1.35
N ASP A 5 -15.81 -18.70 -0.02
CA ASP A 5 -16.62 -19.29 1.04
C ASP A 5 -17.74 -18.33 1.53
N GLY A 6 -17.80 -17.11 1.00
CA GLY A 6 -18.77 -16.08 1.45
C GLY A 6 -18.59 -15.62 2.90
N TYR A 7 -17.47 -15.97 3.54
CA TYR A 7 -17.21 -15.69 4.96
C TYR A 7 -17.28 -14.21 5.28
N TYR A 8 -16.76 -13.35 4.40
CA TYR A 8 -16.69 -11.90 4.60
C TYR A 8 -17.92 -11.15 4.11
N LYS A 9 -18.84 -11.82 3.38
CA LYS A 9 -20.10 -11.18 2.92
C LYS A 9 -20.89 -10.53 4.03
N LYS A 10 -20.90 -11.16 5.24
CA LYS A 10 -21.58 -10.64 6.43
C LYS A 10 -21.03 -9.30 6.95
N TYR A 11 -19.80 -8.94 6.55
CA TYR A 11 -19.17 -7.68 6.96
C TYR A 11 -19.29 -6.58 5.88
N ARG A 12 -19.90 -6.89 4.75
CA ARG A 12 -20.22 -5.88 3.74
C ARG A 12 -21.36 -5.02 4.27
N THR A 13 -21.14 -3.73 4.36
CA THR A 13 -22.21 -2.76 4.61
C THR A 13 -23.12 -2.70 3.37
N ALA A 14 -24.33 -3.22 3.49
CA ALA A 14 -25.37 -3.04 2.49
C ALA A 14 -25.62 -1.54 2.31
N ASN A 15 -25.46 -1.01 1.10
CA ASN A 15 -25.74 0.39 0.68
C ASN A 15 -24.55 1.36 0.65
N THR A 16 -23.32 0.92 0.58
CA THR A 16 -22.22 1.83 0.23
C THR A 16 -21.81 1.64 -1.24
N GLU A 17 -21.64 2.75 -1.94
CA GLU A 17 -21.14 2.81 -3.33
C GLU A 17 -19.72 2.24 -3.48
N PHE A 18 -19.06 2.01 -2.35
CA PHE A 18 -17.70 1.48 -2.23
C PHE A 18 -17.68 0.27 -1.32
N ASP A 19 -17.07 -0.82 -1.79
CA ASP A 19 -16.72 -1.96 -0.95
C ASP A 19 -15.73 -1.49 0.12
N ALA A 20 -16.16 -1.46 1.39
CA ALA A 20 -15.30 -1.09 2.51
C ALA A 20 -14.15 -2.10 2.75
N MET A 21 -14.23 -3.27 2.13
CA MET A 21 -13.29 -4.38 2.29
C MET A 21 -12.90 -4.97 0.94
N TYR A 22 -11.61 -5.01 0.66
CA TYR A 22 -11.03 -5.72 -0.48
C TYR A 22 -10.37 -7.00 0.04
N ILE A 23 -10.87 -8.14 -0.42
CA ILE A 23 -10.37 -9.45 -0.02
C ILE A 23 -9.31 -9.89 -1.03
N LEU A 24 -8.09 -10.11 -0.55
CA LEU A 24 -6.98 -10.63 -1.33
C LEU A 24 -6.56 -12.00 -0.79
N LYS A 25 -6.75 -13.05 -1.57
CA LYS A 25 -6.24 -14.37 -1.24
C LYS A 25 -4.77 -14.46 -1.70
N ALA A 26 -3.87 -14.12 -0.80
CA ALA A 26 -2.43 -14.15 -1.07
C ALA A 26 -1.96 -15.59 -1.34
N ASN A 27 -1.42 -15.81 -2.53
CA ASN A 27 -0.74 -17.03 -2.96
C ASN A 27 0.56 -16.64 -3.68
N ALA A 28 1.41 -17.60 -4.03
CA ALA A 28 2.71 -17.30 -4.62
C ALA A 28 2.66 -16.47 -5.91
N PRO A 29 1.78 -16.75 -6.89
CA PRO A 29 1.61 -15.89 -8.07
C PRO A 29 1.16 -14.46 -7.73
N ILE A 30 0.14 -14.30 -6.88
CA ILE A 30 -0.36 -12.97 -6.48
C ILE A 30 0.71 -12.19 -5.72
N ASN A 31 1.45 -12.83 -4.81
CA ASN A 31 2.56 -12.19 -4.11
C ASN A 31 3.64 -11.72 -5.10
N THR A 32 3.97 -12.54 -6.10
CA THR A 32 4.90 -12.16 -7.17
C THR A 32 4.42 -10.92 -7.92
N GLU A 33 3.14 -10.85 -8.28
CA GLU A 33 2.55 -9.66 -8.91
C GLU A 33 2.59 -8.43 -7.99
N CYS A 34 2.31 -8.60 -6.69
CA CYS A 34 2.37 -7.52 -5.71
C CYS A 34 3.81 -6.98 -5.60
N HIS A 35 4.81 -7.86 -5.50
CA HIS A 35 6.22 -7.48 -5.42
C HIS A 35 6.68 -6.74 -6.68
N ALA A 36 6.41 -7.30 -7.87
CA ALA A 36 6.76 -6.67 -9.14
C ALA A 36 6.07 -5.31 -9.33
N ASN A 37 4.80 -5.19 -8.93
CA ASN A 37 4.08 -3.92 -8.97
C ASN A 37 4.69 -2.90 -8.01
N ALA A 38 4.96 -3.28 -6.75
CA ALA A 38 5.58 -2.39 -5.77
C ALA A 38 6.93 -1.87 -6.27
N GLN A 39 7.78 -2.76 -6.77
CA GLN A 39 9.07 -2.41 -7.37
C GLN A 39 8.91 -1.42 -8.53
N THR A 40 7.99 -1.70 -9.46
CA THR A 40 7.71 -0.82 -10.60
C THR A 40 7.25 0.57 -10.17
N GLN A 41 6.34 0.67 -9.21
CA GLN A 41 5.82 1.96 -8.73
C GLN A 41 6.90 2.78 -7.99
N LEU A 42 7.75 2.09 -7.21
CA LEU A 42 8.88 2.73 -6.52
C LEU A 42 9.94 3.24 -7.51
N GLN A 43 10.36 2.41 -8.46
CA GLN A 43 11.34 2.78 -9.49
C GLN A 43 10.84 3.92 -10.39
N ALA A 44 9.54 3.94 -10.69
CA ALA A 44 8.92 5.02 -11.45
C ALA A 44 8.73 6.33 -10.65
N GLY A 45 9.12 6.37 -9.37
CA GLY A 45 8.97 7.54 -8.51
C GLY A 45 7.53 7.94 -8.22
N LYS A 46 6.57 7.04 -8.42
CA LYS A 46 5.15 7.31 -8.19
C LYS A 46 4.76 7.27 -6.71
N VAL A 47 5.58 6.64 -5.88
CA VAL A 47 5.39 6.59 -4.44
C VAL A 47 6.22 7.67 -3.77
N LYS A 48 5.56 8.53 -3.00
CA LYS A 48 6.21 9.57 -2.20
C LYS A 48 6.06 9.23 -0.72
N PHE A 49 7.17 8.95 -0.07
CA PHE A 49 7.18 8.73 1.37
C PHE A 49 7.21 10.06 2.14
N LEU A 50 6.65 10.03 3.32
CA LEU A 50 6.83 11.12 4.28
C LEU A 50 8.32 11.24 4.66
N ILE A 51 8.70 12.41 5.17
CA ILE A 51 10.02 12.59 5.79
C ILE A 51 10.16 11.62 6.99
N ASP A 52 11.38 11.36 7.40
CA ASP A 52 11.63 10.51 8.56
C ASP A 52 11.13 11.17 9.87
N GLU A 53 10.94 10.34 10.89
CA GLU A 53 10.42 10.77 12.20
C GLU A 53 11.28 11.89 12.83
N ARG A 54 12.61 11.79 12.71
CA ARG A 54 13.53 12.78 13.27
C ARG A 54 13.32 14.15 12.63
N GLY A 55 13.30 14.20 11.29
CA GLY A 55 13.06 15.44 10.56
C GLY A 55 11.67 16.01 10.81
N ALA A 56 10.64 15.16 10.99
CA ALA A 56 9.30 15.59 11.35
C ALA A 56 9.27 16.21 12.75
N LYS A 57 9.94 15.59 13.71
CA LYS A 57 10.06 16.08 15.10
C LYS A 57 10.79 17.41 15.15
N GLU A 58 11.90 17.54 14.45
CA GLU A 58 12.67 18.79 14.37
C GLU A 58 11.79 19.93 13.80
N LYS A 59 11.07 19.68 12.69
CA LYS A 59 10.16 20.65 12.08
C LYS A 59 9.01 21.03 13.02
N LEU A 60 8.41 20.06 13.72
CA LEU A 60 7.34 20.31 14.67
C LEU A 60 7.81 21.22 15.80
N LEU A 61 8.95 20.89 16.42
CA LEU A 61 9.51 21.64 17.55
C LEU A 61 10.02 23.03 17.16
N ALA A 62 10.28 23.28 15.89
CA ALA A 62 10.58 24.62 15.38
C ALA A 62 9.36 25.56 15.41
N THR A 63 8.16 25.04 15.58
CA THR A 63 6.91 25.82 15.64
C THR A 63 6.46 26.07 17.08
N LYS A 64 5.85 27.23 17.34
CA LYS A 64 5.23 27.51 18.65
C LYS A 64 4.16 26.50 19.03
N MET A 65 3.39 26.02 18.05
CA MET A 65 2.38 24.99 18.24
C MET A 65 3.02 23.69 18.76
N GLY A 66 4.06 23.21 18.10
CA GLY A 66 4.72 21.96 18.50
C GLY A 66 5.44 22.03 19.85
N GLN A 67 5.96 23.23 20.21
CA GLN A 67 6.57 23.44 21.53
C GLN A 67 5.52 23.35 22.67
N ASN A 68 4.30 23.81 22.43
CA ASN A 68 3.22 23.81 23.40
C ASN A 68 2.34 22.55 23.39
N MET A 69 2.57 21.64 22.44
CA MET A 69 1.83 20.38 22.35
C MET A 69 2.10 19.48 23.56
N LYS A 70 1.05 18.85 24.07
CA LYS A 70 1.17 17.79 25.07
C LYS A 70 1.91 16.58 24.48
N PRO A 71 2.59 15.78 25.32
CA PRO A 71 3.33 14.60 24.87
C PRO A 71 2.47 13.64 24.04
N GLU A 72 1.22 13.41 24.43
CA GLU A 72 0.28 12.49 23.78
C GLU A 72 -0.11 13.02 22.38
N GLU A 73 -0.45 14.30 22.28
CA GLU A 73 -0.78 14.95 21.02
C GLU A 73 0.40 14.94 20.05
N ARG A 74 1.62 15.15 20.60
CA ARG A 74 2.86 15.09 19.81
C ARG A 74 3.11 13.67 19.30
N ALA A 75 2.90 12.65 20.12
CA ALA A 75 3.05 11.26 19.75
C ALA A 75 2.07 10.89 18.59
N GLU A 76 0.82 11.32 18.70
CA GLU A 76 -0.17 11.06 17.65
C GLU A 76 0.17 11.81 16.35
N TYR A 77 0.63 13.05 16.42
CA TYR A 77 1.10 13.81 15.26
C TYR A 77 2.28 13.13 14.56
N LEU A 78 3.24 12.59 15.32
CA LEU A 78 4.44 11.96 14.77
C LEU A 78 4.21 10.53 14.29
N LYS A 79 3.16 9.88 14.69
CA LYS A 79 2.83 8.48 14.36
C LYS A 79 2.93 8.12 12.87
N PRO A 80 2.40 8.92 11.90
CA PRO A 80 2.56 8.60 10.48
C PRO A 80 4.02 8.59 10.01
N PHE A 81 4.85 9.47 10.56
CA PHE A 81 6.27 9.57 10.25
C PHE A 81 7.05 8.40 10.84
N THR A 82 6.74 8.01 12.08
CA THR A 82 7.28 6.81 12.72
C THR A 82 6.94 5.56 11.92
N LEU A 83 5.67 5.40 11.52
CA LEU A 83 5.24 4.26 10.71
C LEU A 83 5.93 4.22 9.33
N THR A 84 6.17 5.40 8.72
CA THR A 84 6.93 5.51 7.47
C THR A 84 8.40 5.12 7.67
N SER A 85 9.02 5.52 8.77
CA SER A 85 10.40 5.14 9.09
C SER A 85 10.53 3.63 9.27
N ILE A 86 9.59 3.01 10.01
CA ILE A 86 9.55 1.54 10.19
C ILE A 86 9.33 0.83 8.84
N LEU A 87 8.42 1.33 7.99
CA LEU A 87 8.20 0.77 6.66
C LEU A 87 9.50 0.77 5.83
N LYS A 88 10.24 1.88 5.82
CA LYS A 88 11.53 1.98 5.13
C LYS A 88 12.55 0.99 5.68
N GLU A 89 12.61 0.80 6.99
CA GLU A 89 13.48 -0.18 7.64
C GLU A 89 13.11 -1.61 7.23
N GLU A 90 11.82 -1.96 7.24
CA GLU A 90 11.34 -3.25 6.75
C GLU A 90 11.74 -3.46 5.28
N MET A 91 11.58 -2.45 4.41
CA MET A 91 11.95 -2.52 2.99
C MET A 91 13.46 -2.79 2.81
N MET A 92 14.31 -2.07 3.54
CA MET A 92 15.78 -2.26 3.47
C MET A 92 16.23 -3.61 3.98
N ASN A 93 15.42 -4.27 4.80
CA ASN A 93 15.69 -5.61 5.33
C ASN A 93 15.26 -6.75 4.40
N LEU A 94 14.61 -6.45 3.27
CA LEU A 94 14.13 -7.46 2.35
C LEU A 94 15.18 -7.82 1.30
N ARG A 95 15.24 -9.10 0.95
CA ARG A 95 16.02 -9.65 -0.14
C ARG A 95 15.11 -10.43 -1.08
N GLU A 96 15.26 -10.19 -2.35
CA GLU A 96 14.57 -10.93 -3.39
C GLU A 96 15.24 -12.27 -3.63
N GLU A 97 14.46 -13.33 -3.67
CA GLU A 97 14.86 -14.67 -4.07
C GLU A 97 13.85 -15.19 -5.09
N ASN A 98 14.33 -16.01 -6.03
CA ASN A 98 13.46 -16.67 -7.00
C ASN A 98 13.20 -18.11 -6.57
N GLU A 99 11.93 -18.51 -6.54
CA GLU A 99 11.51 -19.89 -6.34
C GLU A 99 10.71 -20.34 -7.56
N GLY A 100 11.41 -20.98 -8.49
CA GLY A 100 10.85 -21.26 -9.82
C GLY A 100 10.53 -19.99 -10.57
N VAL A 101 9.26 -19.79 -10.91
CA VAL A 101 8.74 -18.59 -11.59
C VAL A 101 8.25 -17.48 -10.62
N ASN A 102 8.27 -17.76 -9.33
CA ASN A 102 7.78 -16.84 -8.32
C ASN A 102 8.90 -16.05 -7.66
N ILE A 103 8.62 -14.80 -7.35
CA ILE A 103 9.48 -13.92 -6.55
C ILE A 103 9.06 -14.04 -5.08
N ILE A 104 10.04 -14.29 -4.22
CA ILE A 104 9.84 -14.35 -2.77
C ILE A 104 10.71 -13.28 -2.12
N LEU A 105 10.11 -12.53 -1.19
CA LEU A 105 10.84 -11.56 -0.37
C LEU A 105 11.14 -12.16 1.01
N LYS A 106 12.41 -12.42 1.27
CA LYS A 106 12.91 -12.91 2.56
C LYS A 106 13.53 -11.77 3.38
N GLN A 107 13.39 -11.87 4.68
CA GLN A 107 14.03 -10.96 5.62
C GLN A 107 15.50 -11.33 5.80
N ALA A 108 16.42 -10.38 5.59
CA ALA A 108 17.83 -10.55 5.88
C ALA A 108 18.06 -10.73 7.40
N ASN A 109 17.33 -9.95 8.21
CA ASN A 109 17.27 -10.11 9.65
C ASN A 109 15.83 -10.47 10.05
N ARG A 110 15.65 -11.68 10.60
CA ARG A 110 14.33 -12.18 11.03
C ARG A 110 13.74 -11.44 12.23
N GLY A 111 14.53 -10.68 12.98
CA GLY A 111 14.06 -9.83 14.06
C GLY A 111 13.28 -8.60 13.60
N ILE A 112 13.48 -8.18 12.34
CA ILE A 112 12.75 -7.07 11.74
C ILE A 112 11.55 -7.66 10.98
N ARG A 113 10.34 -7.27 11.36
CA ARG A 113 9.10 -7.73 10.71
C ARG A 113 8.99 -7.19 9.30
N LYS A 114 8.03 -7.69 8.52
CA LYS A 114 7.68 -7.21 7.18
C LYS A 114 6.19 -6.87 7.02
N ASP A 115 5.48 -6.72 8.13
CA ASP A 115 4.02 -6.59 8.12
C ASP A 115 3.57 -5.28 7.45
N LYS A 116 4.30 -4.18 7.69
CA LYS A 116 3.99 -2.88 7.08
C LYS A 116 4.30 -2.87 5.59
N PHE A 117 5.40 -3.52 5.21
CA PHE A 117 5.72 -3.68 3.79
C PHE A 117 4.65 -4.53 3.09
N SER A 118 4.21 -5.65 3.67
CA SER A 118 3.15 -6.47 3.08
C SER A 118 1.84 -5.69 2.94
N ALA A 119 1.44 -4.93 3.95
CA ALA A 119 0.27 -4.06 3.85
C ALA A 119 0.42 -2.98 2.76
N PHE A 120 1.61 -2.39 2.64
CA PHE A 120 1.92 -1.39 1.62
C PHE A 120 1.84 -1.97 0.21
N GLU A 121 2.47 -3.11 -0.06
CA GLU A 121 2.45 -3.73 -1.39
C GLU A 121 1.05 -4.19 -1.82
N TYR A 122 0.25 -4.73 -0.89
CA TYR A 122 -1.14 -5.09 -1.17
C TYR A 122 -2.00 -3.85 -1.44
N GLY A 123 -1.75 -2.75 -0.72
CA GLY A 123 -2.38 -1.46 -1.00
C GLY A 123 -2.06 -0.93 -2.40
N LEU A 124 -0.80 -0.99 -2.82
CA LEU A 124 -0.36 -0.61 -4.17
C LEU A 124 -0.98 -1.53 -5.25
N TYR A 125 -1.09 -2.82 -4.97
CA TYR A 125 -1.74 -3.77 -5.87
C TYR A 125 -3.22 -3.44 -6.06
N TYR A 126 -3.94 -3.14 -4.97
CA TYR A 126 -5.32 -2.70 -5.03
C TYR A 126 -5.49 -1.42 -5.88
N ILE A 127 -4.66 -0.41 -5.66
CA ILE A 127 -4.67 0.83 -6.46
C ILE A 127 -4.49 0.53 -7.94
N LYS A 128 -3.53 -0.35 -8.31
CA LYS A 128 -3.33 -0.78 -9.69
C LYS A 128 -4.59 -1.42 -10.27
N GLN A 129 -5.25 -2.31 -9.53
CA GLN A 129 -6.48 -2.95 -9.99
C GLN A 129 -7.58 -1.93 -10.29
N GLU A 130 -7.75 -0.92 -9.43
CA GLU A 130 -8.72 0.16 -9.62
C GLU A 130 -8.37 1.07 -10.82
N GLU A 131 -7.10 1.39 -11.00
CA GLU A 131 -6.64 2.14 -12.18
C GLU A 131 -6.90 1.38 -13.47
N ASP A 132 -6.63 0.09 -13.50
CA ASP A 132 -6.84 -0.75 -14.69
C ASP A 132 -8.33 -0.91 -15.03
N LYS A 133 -9.20 -1.01 -14.02
CA LYS A 133 -10.67 -0.97 -14.20
C LYS A 133 -11.10 0.36 -14.84
N LYS A 134 -10.59 1.49 -14.38
CA LYS A 134 -10.89 2.82 -14.93
C LYS A 134 -10.40 2.97 -16.37
N LYS A 135 -9.21 2.45 -16.69
CA LYS A 135 -8.67 2.47 -18.07
C LYS A 135 -9.51 1.65 -19.02
N LYS A 136 -9.98 0.44 -18.61
CA LYS A 136 -10.87 -0.40 -19.40
C LYS A 136 -12.21 0.30 -19.70
N LYS A 137 -12.83 0.95 -18.70
CA LYS A 137 -14.06 1.74 -18.90
C LYS A 137 -13.87 2.88 -19.90
N LYS A 138 -12.74 3.62 -19.83
CA LYS A 138 -12.46 4.70 -20.78
C LYS A 138 -12.26 4.22 -22.21
N LYS A 139 -11.62 3.06 -22.42
CA LYS A 139 -11.46 2.47 -23.76
C LYS A 139 -12.80 2.04 -24.37
N PHE A 140 -13.71 1.52 -23.57
CA PHE A 140 -15.04 1.11 -24.02
C PHE A 140 -15.86 2.32 -24.52
N ASN A 141 -15.85 3.41 -23.77
CA ASN A 141 -16.55 4.64 -24.16
C ASN A 141 -15.98 5.30 -25.43
N ALA A 142 -14.69 5.16 -25.71
CA ALA A 142 -14.08 5.68 -26.94
C ALA A 142 -14.43 4.83 -28.18
N ALA A 143 -14.65 3.52 -28.02
CA ALA A 143 -15.08 2.65 -29.09
C ALA A 143 -16.57 2.87 -29.44
N ASP A 144 -17.43 3.14 -28.47
CA ASP A 144 -18.85 3.46 -28.69
C ASP A 144 -19.05 4.72 -29.56
N TRP A 145 -18.12 5.69 -29.48
CA TRP A 145 -18.14 6.90 -30.32
C TRP A 145 -17.78 6.61 -31.80
N ALA A 146 -17.04 5.56 -32.08
CA ALA A 146 -16.62 5.23 -33.44
C ALA A 146 -17.73 4.58 -34.27
N PHE A 147 -18.82 4.16 -33.66
CA PHE A 147 -19.98 3.52 -34.36
C PHE A 147 -21.12 4.50 -34.70
N PHE A 148 -21.01 5.78 -34.33
CA PHE A 148 -22.06 6.78 -34.55
C PHE A 148 -21.66 7.89 -35.55
N ASN A 149 -20.60 7.70 -36.34
CA ASN A 149 -20.26 8.57 -37.48
C ASN A 149 -20.21 7.80 -38.77
#